data_5c57d4c4e3c4fb830f5bb67b8786c9b3
#
_entry.id   5c57d4c4e3c4fb830f5bb67b8786c9b3
#
_cell.length_a   1.000
_cell.length_b   1.000
_cell.length_c   1.000
_cell.angle_alpha   90.00
_cell.angle_beta   90.00
_cell.angle_gamma   90.00
#
_symmetry.space_group_name_H-M   'P 1'
#
loop_
_entity.id
_entity.type
_entity.pdbx_description
1 polymer ?
#
loop_
_entity_poly.entity_id
_entity_poly.type
_entity_poly.pdbx_seq_one_letter_code
_entity_poly.pdbx_strand_id
1 'polypeptide(L)'
;LNAALLFLFNSQQIEATAYLQHMESVAKAFVFDRFLAENVGADYFDIIYTNGGVCQTKRHNQNQSIMVNALKPRLTFGHIANNLVFNFLDYLLWINHRAAEPIKSYEFTFRSSVEHYYPQNPSGSNMRIEPDTLNSFGNLCLISHEKNSRLSNRLPQEKKGFYQDNSPDSVKQHLMMQFATWDAQAIDEHGKAMVAVLIDCLDAAPHC
;
A
#
# COMPACT_ATOMS: atom_id res chain seq x y z
N LEU A 1 0.52 -17.57 -6.45
CA LEU A 1 -0.07 -18.87 -6.77
C LEU A 1 0.75 -20.01 -6.14
N ASN A 2 2.05 -20.13 -6.42
CA ASN A 2 2.87 -21.27 -5.95
C ASN A 2 2.84 -21.45 -4.42
N ALA A 3 2.96 -20.39 -3.63
CA ALA A 3 2.88 -20.45 -2.17
C ALA A 3 1.52 -21.00 -1.70
N ALA A 4 0.42 -20.55 -2.32
CA ALA A 4 -0.92 -21.03 -2.03
C ALA A 4 -1.06 -22.53 -2.33
N LEU A 5 -0.61 -22.96 -3.51
CA LEU A 5 -0.66 -24.36 -3.92
C LEU A 5 0.21 -25.25 -3.03
N LEU A 6 1.40 -24.79 -2.65
CA LEU A 6 2.30 -25.52 -1.75
C LEU A 6 1.68 -25.72 -0.38
N PHE A 7 1.04 -24.67 0.18
CA PHE A 7 0.32 -24.76 1.45
C PHE A 7 -0.79 -25.82 1.38
N LEU A 8 -1.64 -25.74 0.34
CA LEU A 8 -2.74 -26.67 0.15
C LEU A 8 -2.25 -28.11 -0.04
N PHE A 9 -1.18 -28.30 -0.79
CA PHE A 9 -0.59 -29.62 -1.02
C PHE A 9 -0.04 -30.28 0.26
N ASN A 10 0.57 -29.46 1.14
CA ASN A 10 1.18 -29.95 2.38
C ASN A 10 0.17 -30.06 3.55
N SER A 11 -1.04 -29.51 3.41
CA SER A 11 -2.04 -29.52 4.46
C SER A 11 -2.85 -30.82 4.43
N GLN A 12 -2.92 -31.53 5.54
CA GLN A 12 -3.81 -32.71 5.69
C GLN A 12 -5.28 -32.30 5.79
N GLN A 13 -5.53 -31.19 6.48
CA GLN A 13 -6.84 -30.56 6.60
C GLN A 13 -6.67 -29.07 6.33
N ILE A 14 -7.57 -28.51 5.51
CA ILE A 14 -7.53 -27.12 5.11
C ILE A 14 -8.53 -26.34 5.96
N GLU A 15 -8.01 -25.53 6.87
CA GLU A 15 -8.78 -24.55 7.63
C GLU A 15 -8.66 -23.18 6.98
N ALA A 16 -9.79 -22.50 6.76
CA ALA A 16 -9.84 -21.21 6.08
C ALA A 16 -8.96 -20.15 6.78
N THR A 17 -9.01 -20.12 8.10
CA THR A 17 -8.20 -19.20 8.93
C THR A 17 -6.70 -19.47 8.74
N ALA A 18 -6.27 -20.73 8.81
CA ALA A 18 -4.86 -21.09 8.63
C ALA A 18 -4.36 -20.76 7.22
N TYR A 19 -5.20 -20.98 6.19
CA TYR A 19 -4.88 -20.60 4.82
C TYR A 19 -4.73 -19.08 4.67
N LEU A 20 -5.64 -18.31 5.23
CA LEU A 20 -5.59 -16.85 5.16
C LEU A 20 -4.36 -16.29 5.91
N GLN A 21 -4.06 -16.80 7.10
CA GLN A 21 -2.85 -16.45 7.85
C GLN A 21 -1.57 -16.75 7.06
N HIS A 22 -1.53 -17.89 6.37
CA HIS A 22 -0.42 -18.21 5.48
C HIS A 22 -0.29 -17.20 4.35
N MET A 23 -1.39 -16.83 3.70
CA MET A 23 -1.38 -15.86 2.60
C MET A 23 -0.97 -14.46 3.07
N GLU A 24 -1.39 -14.03 4.27
CA GLU A 24 -0.93 -12.78 4.90
C GLU A 24 0.58 -12.80 5.16
N SER A 25 1.07 -13.92 5.72
CA SER A 25 2.50 -14.11 5.98
C SER A 25 3.33 -14.04 4.69
N VAL A 26 2.89 -14.72 3.63
CA VAL A 26 3.52 -14.69 2.31
C VAL A 26 3.53 -13.29 1.72
N ALA A 27 2.40 -12.57 1.77
CA ALA A 27 2.33 -11.21 1.29
C ALA A 27 3.28 -10.27 2.05
N LYS A 28 3.33 -10.39 3.38
CA LYS A 28 4.25 -9.67 4.25
C LYS A 28 5.71 -9.96 3.90
N ALA A 29 6.08 -11.23 3.67
CA ALA A 29 7.42 -11.62 3.26
C ALA A 29 7.80 -11.00 1.90
N PHE A 30 6.92 -11.05 0.90
CA PHE A 30 7.18 -10.41 -0.38
C PHE A 30 7.35 -8.89 -0.26
N VAL A 31 6.54 -8.24 0.56
CA VAL A 31 6.65 -6.78 0.75
C VAL A 31 7.96 -6.41 1.42
N PHE A 32 8.31 -7.03 2.53
CA PHE A 32 9.45 -6.59 3.35
C PHE A 32 10.77 -7.27 3.00
N ASP A 33 10.77 -8.58 2.76
CA ASP A 33 12.03 -9.29 2.47
C ASP A 33 12.46 -9.11 1.01
N ARG A 34 11.56 -8.65 0.12
CA ARG A 34 11.89 -8.44 -1.29
C ARG A 34 11.73 -7.00 -1.75
N PHE A 35 10.49 -6.47 -1.78
CA PHE A 35 10.22 -5.20 -2.47
C PHE A 35 10.64 -3.96 -1.68
N LEU A 36 10.67 -4.03 -0.37
CA LEU A 36 11.14 -2.97 0.54
C LEU A 36 12.48 -3.31 1.23
N ALA A 37 13.13 -4.40 0.84
CA ALA A 37 14.41 -4.81 1.39
C ALA A 37 15.49 -3.75 1.19
N GLU A 38 16.36 -3.57 2.17
CA GLU A 38 17.42 -2.54 2.15
C GLU A 38 18.48 -2.80 1.07
N ASN A 39 18.78 -4.05 0.85
CA ASN A 39 19.74 -4.52 -0.13
C ASN A 39 19.03 -5.32 -1.23
N VAL A 40 19.74 -6.25 -1.87
CA VAL A 40 19.13 -7.19 -2.80
C VAL A 40 18.05 -7.98 -2.08
N GLY A 41 16.82 -7.84 -2.53
CA GLY A 41 15.67 -8.53 -1.92
C GLY A 41 15.77 -10.05 -2.08
N ALA A 42 15.15 -10.78 -1.16
CA ALA A 42 15.11 -12.24 -1.18
C ALA A 42 14.54 -12.78 -2.50
N ASP A 43 15.03 -13.93 -2.93
CA ASP A 43 14.52 -14.62 -4.11
C ASP A 43 13.11 -15.16 -3.87
N TYR A 44 12.32 -15.30 -4.94
CA TYR A 44 10.98 -15.90 -4.86
C TYR A 44 11.02 -17.33 -4.33
N PHE A 45 12.05 -18.08 -4.72
CA PHE A 45 12.24 -19.45 -4.26
C PHE A 45 12.48 -19.48 -2.75
N ASP A 46 13.36 -18.62 -2.25
CA ASP A 46 13.68 -18.55 -0.82
C ASP A 46 12.46 -18.15 0.00
N ILE A 47 11.68 -17.16 -0.42
CA ILE A 47 10.47 -16.75 0.29
C ILE A 47 9.48 -17.92 0.38
N ILE A 48 9.23 -18.61 -0.74
CA ILE A 48 8.16 -19.62 -0.82
C ILE A 48 8.60 -20.96 -0.25
N TYR A 49 9.77 -21.46 -0.64
CA TYR A 49 10.16 -22.84 -0.39
C TYR A 49 11.16 -22.97 0.77
N THR A 50 12.13 -22.07 0.91
CA THR A 50 13.10 -22.11 1.99
C THR A 50 12.52 -21.58 3.30
N ASN A 51 11.85 -20.43 3.25
CA ASN A 51 11.29 -19.74 4.42
C ASN A 51 9.82 -20.07 4.67
N GLY A 52 9.17 -20.88 3.79
CA GLY A 52 7.78 -21.29 3.93
C GLY A 52 6.77 -20.13 3.95
N GLY A 53 7.09 -19.01 3.32
CA GLY A 53 6.26 -17.80 3.31
C GLY A 53 6.36 -16.95 4.58
N VAL A 54 7.31 -17.26 5.48
CA VAL A 54 7.48 -16.49 6.72
C VAL A 54 8.41 -15.30 6.49
N CYS A 55 7.93 -14.11 6.85
CA CYS A 55 8.71 -12.87 6.76
C CYS A 55 9.91 -12.90 7.72
N GLN A 56 11.09 -12.68 7.19
CA GLN A 56 12.35 -12.66 7.94
C GLN A 56 12.68 -11.27 8.49
N THR A 57 12.16 -10.22 7.86
CA THR A 57 12.31 -8.85 8.33
C THR A 57 11.64 -8.68 9.68
N LYS A 58 12.37 -8.17 10.66
CA LYS A 58 11.86 -7.87 12.00
C LYS A 58 11.90 -6.36 12.24
N ARG A 59 10.95 -5.87 13.01
CA ARG A 59 11.07 -4.56 13.61
C ARG A 59 12.13 -4.67 14.71
N HIS A 60 13.38 -4.35 14.36
CA HIS A 60 14.38 -4.17 15.40
C HIS A 60 13.87 -3.10 16.36
N ASN A 61 14.31 -3.09 17.65
CA ASN A 61 14.00 -2.06 18.65
C ASN A 61 14.41 -0.63 18.20
N GLN A 62 14.39 -0.38 16.91
CA GLN A 62 14.67 0.90 16.29
C GLN A 62 13.45 1.81 16.43
N ASN A 63 13.73 3.05 16.73
CA ASN A 63 12.72 4.10 16.70
C ASN A 63 11.99 4.06 15.34
N GLN A 64 10.67 4.10 15.36
CA GLN A 64 9.81 4.08 14.17
C GLN A 64 10.28 5.08 13.08
N SER A 65 10.76 6.25 13.51
CA SER A 65 11.32 7.25 12.62
C SER A 65 12.52 6.77 11.79
N ILE A 66 13.36 5.90 12.34
CA ILE A 66 14.51 5.32 11.62
C ILE A 66 14.01 4.40 10.51
N MET A 67 13.04 3.53 10.81
CA MET A 67 12.46 2.65 9.80
C MET A 67 11.70 3.42 8.71
N VAL A 68 10.95 4.45 9.07
CA VAL A 68 10.28 5.33 8.10
C VAL A 68 11.30 5.92 7.13
N ASN A 69 12.41 6.45 7.63
CA ASN A 69 13.46 7.02 6.80
C ASN A 69 14.16 5.97 5.92
N ALA A 70 14.38 4.76 6.43
CA ALA A 70 14.98 3.67 5.66
C ALA A 70 14.08 3.19 4.49
N LEU A 71 12.75 3.23 4.67
CA LEU A 71 11.79 2.84 3.63
C LEU A 71 11.51 3.95 2.60
N LYS A 72 11.69 5.21 2.96
CA LYS A 72 11.37 6.37 2.12
C LYS A 72 11.94 6.28 0.69
N PRO A 73 13.21 5.92 0.44
CA PRO A 73 13.75 5.84 -0.92
C PRO A 73 13.04 4.81 -1.80
N ARG A 74 12.52 3.72 -1.21
CA ARG A 74 11.82 2.63 -1.93
C ARG A 74 10.32 2.89 -2.08
N LEU A 75 9.81 3.85 -1.34
CA LEU A 75 8.41 4.28 -1.35
C LEU A 75 8.24 5.62 -2.12
N THR A 76 9.11 5.88 -3.09
CA THR A 76 9.05 7.06 -3.96
C THR A 76 8.60 6.64 -5.36
N PHE A 77 7.89 7.50 -6.06
CA PHE A 77 7.44 7.25 -7.44
C PHE A 77 8.62 6.85 -8.34
N GLY A 78 8.44 5.81 -9.13
CA GLY A 78 9.48 5.24 -9.99
C GLY A 78 10.45 4.28 -9.27
N HIS A 79 10.43 4.20 -7.94
CA HIS A 79 11.28 3.30 -7.16
C HIS A 79 10.48 2.18 -6.46
N ILE A 80 9.16 2.27 -6.42
CA ILE A 80 8.31 1.20 -5.86
C ILE A 80 8.37 0.00 -6.81
N ALA A 81 9.05 -1.06 -6.37
CA ALA A 81 9.40 -2.21 -7.20
C ALA A 81 8.18 -3.02 -7.66
N ASN A 82 7.08 -2.99 -6.91
CA ASN A 82 5.88 -3.77 -7.23
C ASN A 82 4.62 -3.17 -6.60
N ASN A 83 3.51 -3.21 -7.35
CA ASN A 83 2.20 -2.75 -6.87
C ASN A 83 1.65 -3.55 -5.69
N LEU A 84 2.23 -4.71 -5.37
CA LEU A 84 1.87 -5.47 -4.17
C LEU A 84 2.04 -4.63 -2.90
N VAL A 85 2.99 -3.69 -2.86
CA VAL A 85 3.18 -2.77 -1.73
C VAL A 85 1.91 -1.96 -1.46
N PHE A 86 1.28 -1.41 -2.51
CA PHE A 86 0.01 -0.68 -2.38
C PHE A 86 -1.15 -1.60 -2.02
N ASN A 87 -1.26 -2.76 -2.68
CA ASN A 87 -2.34 -3.71 -2.43
C ASN A 87 -2.29 -4.26 -0.99
N PHE A 88 -1.09 -4.53 -0.48
CA PHE A 88 -0.91 -4.99 0.89
C PHE A 88 -1.22 -3.90 1.91
N LEU A 89 -0.81 -2.65 1.65
CA LEU A 89 -1.22 -1.52 2.46
C LEU A 89 -2.75 -1.34 2.46
N ASP A 90 -3.39 -1.39 1.28
CA ASP A 90 -4.85 -1.29 1.18
C ASP A 90 -5.55 -2.41 1.96
N TYR A 91 -5.00 -3.62 1.96
CA TYR A 91 -5.49 -4.73 2.78
C TYR A 91 -5.40 -4.43 4.29
N LEU A 92 -4.25 -3.94 4.76
CA LEU A 92 -4.08 -3.55 6.17
C LEU A 92 -5.03 -2.41 6.58
N LEU A 93 -5.17 -1.40 5.72
CA LEU A 93 -6.11 -0.30 5.93
C LEU A 93 -7.56 -0.78 5.93
N TRP A 94 -7.92 -1.70 5.03
CA TRP A 94 -9.25 -2.29 5.00
C TRP A 94 -9.57 -3.01 6.31
N ILE A 95 -8.66 -3.84 6.82
CA ILE A 95 -8.85 -4.50 8.12
C ILE A 95 -9.15 -3.49 9.22
N ASN A 96 -8.42 -2.37 9.25
CA ASN A 96 -8.54 -1.34 10.29
C ASN A 96 -9.82 -0.51 10.16
N HIS A 97 -10.38 -0.36 8.97
CA HIS A 97 -11.49 0.56 8.68
C HIS A 97 -12.78 -0.13 8.20
N ARG A 98 -12.81 -1.45 8.03
CA ARG A 98 -13.97 -2.20 7.49
C ARG A 98 -15.25 -2.16 8.32
N ALA A 99 -15.23 -1.52 9.47
CA ALA A 99 -16.42 -1.37 10.31
C ALA A 99 -17.44 -0.36 9.76
N ALA A 100 -17.00 0.56 8.90
CA ALA A 100 -17.84 1.67 8.39
C ALA A 100 -17.77 1.79 6.86
N GLU A 101 -18.86 2.31 6.28
CA GLU A 101 -18.89 2.64 4.85
C GLU A 101 -18.00 3.87 4.54
N PRO A 102 -17.45 3.94 3.31
CA PRO A 102 -17.60 3.00 2.19
C PRO A 102 -16.63 1.81 2.25
N ILE A 103 -15.78 1.71 3.27
CA ILE A 103 -14.73 0.67 3.34
C ILE A 103 -15.33 -0.70 3.65
N LYS A 104 -16.45 -0.76 4.35
CA LYS A 104 -17.17 -2.01 4.63
C LYS A 104 -17.58 -2.75 3.36
N SER A 105 -18.06 -2.02 2.35
CA SER A 105 -18.47 -2.57 1.05
C SER A 105 -17.37 -2.50 -0.02
N TYR A 106 -16.11 -2.24 0.39
CA TYR A 106 -15.00 -2.13 -0.54
C TYR A 106 -14.64 -3.46 -1.16
N GLU A 107 -14.54 -3.48 -2.49
CA GLU A 107 -14.14 -4.67 -3.25
C GLU A 107 -12.73 -4.52 -3.81
N PHE A 108 -11.90 -5.53 -3.57
CA PHE A 108 -10.57 -5.61 -4.17
C PHE A 108 -10.68 -6.00 -5.64
N THR A 109 -10.48 -5.03 -6.53
CA THR A 109 -10.45 -5.24 -7.98
C THR A 109 -9.02 -5.04 -8.51
N PHE A 110 -8.78 -5.46 -9.76
CA PHE A 110 -7.48 -5.27 -10.39
C PHE A 110 -7.19 -3.79 -10.63
N ARG A 111 -6.06 -3.33 -10.12
CA ARG A 111 -5.54 -1.97 -10.27
C ARG A 111 -4.08 -2.02 -10.64
N SER A 112 -3.66 -1.19 -11.58
CA SER A 112 -2.30 -1.23 -12.13
C SER A 112 -1.64 0.13 -12.27
N SER A 113 -2.39 1.22 -12.15
CA SER A 113 -1.86 2.58 -12.32
C SER A 113 -1.53 3.24 -11.00
N VAL A 114 -0.27 3.64 -10.83
CA VAL A 114 0.13 4.51 -9.71
C VAL A 114 -0.24 5.95 -10.08
N GLU A 115 -1.08 6.57 -9.28
CA GLU A 115 -1.61 7.92 -9.45
C GLU A 115 -1.02 8.88 -8.42
N HIS A 116 -0.66 10.08 -8.88
CA HIS A 116 -0.38 11.22 -8.02
C HIS A 116 -1.69 11.91 -7.65
N TYR A 117 -2.10 11.86 -6.39
CA TYR A 117 -3.35 12.51 -5.97
C TYR A 117 -3.28 14.03 -6.16
N TYR A 118 -2.18 14.69 -5.77
CA TYR A 118 -1.81 15.99 -6.32
C TYR A 118 -1.02 15.74 -7.61
N PRO A 119 -1.50 16.23 -8.76
CA PRO A 119 -0.92 15.86 -10.05
C PRO A 119 0.46 16.47 -10.29
N GLN A 120 1.28 15.81 -11.11
CA GLN A 120 2.61 16.33 -11.51
C GLN A 120 2.51 17.62 -12.34
N ASN A 121 1.46 17.74 -13.16
CA ASN A 121 1.21 18.90 -14.02
C ASN A 121 -0.20 19.45 -13.77
N PRO A 122 -0.43 20.16 -12.65
CA PRO A 122 -1.77 20.61 -12.27
C PRO A 122 -2.35 21.61 -13.27
N SER A 123 -3.59 21.39 -13.69
CA SER A 123 -4.33 22.32 -14.54
C SER A 123 -4.87 23.47 -13.68
N GLY A 124 -4.48 24.72 -14.00
CA GLY A 124 -5.06 25.90 -13.40
C GLY A 124 -4.59 26.22 -11.96
N SER A 125 -3.54 25.60 -11.46
CA SER A 125 -2.96 25.88 -10.15
C SER A 125 -1.58 26.53 -10.26
N ASN A 126 -1.36 27.58 -9.44
CA ASN A 126 -0.04 28.18 -9.23
C ASN A 126 0.69 27.56 -8.03
N MET A 127 0.07 26.66 -7.28
CA MET A 127 0.70 25.98 -6.16
C MET A 127 1.71 24.97 -6.71
N ARG A 128 2.95 25.09 -6.26
CA ARG A 128 4.02 24.13 -6.56
C ARG A 128 4.31 23.30 -5.33
N ILE A 129 4.34 22.01 -5.51
CA ILE A 129 4.81 21.05 -4.50
C ILE A 129 6.20 20.60 -4.93
N GLU A 130 7.14 20.61 -4.00
CA GLU A 130 8.51 20.18 -4.25
C GLU A 130 8.54 18.72 -4.75
N PRO A 131 9.42 18.38 -5.72
CA PRO A 131 9.46 17.07 -6.38
C PRO A 131 9.54 15.90 -5.39
N ASP A 132 10.31 16.03 -4.32
CA ASP A 132 10.45 14.96 -3.32
C ASP A 132 9.13 14.69 -2.58
N THR A 133 8.38 15.73 -2.24
CA THR A 133 7.06 15.62 -1.62
C THR A 133 6.02 15.12 -2.63
N LEU A 134 6.04 15.67 -3.84
CA LEU A 134 5.14 15.30 -4.93
C LEU A 134 5.22 13.80 -5.27
N ASN A 135 6.44 13.26 -5.34
CA ASN A 135 6.73 11.87 -5.67
C ASN A 135 6.75 10.94 -4.45
N SER A 136 6.50 11.47 -3.24
CA SER A 136 6.50 10.67 -2.02
C SER A 136 5.30 9.73 -1.94
N PHE A 137 5.44 8.65 -1.18
CA PHE A 137 4.36 7.67 -0.94
C PHE A 137 3.08 8.31 -0.42
N GLY A 138 3.21 9.41 0.32
CA GLY A 138 2.05 10.16 0.82
C GLY A 138 1.11 10.63 -0.29
N ASN A 139 1.66 11.02 -1.44
CA ASN A 139 0.88 11.53 -2.57
C ASN A 139 0.47 10.45 -3.60
N LEU A 140 0.90 9.19 -3.42
CA LEU A 140 0.68 8.13 -4.39
C LEU A 140 -0.44 7.19 -3.94
N CYS A 141 -1.29 6.75 -4.87
CA CYS A 141 -2.27 5.69 -4.65
C CYS A 141 -2.38 4.80 -5.90
N LEU A 142 -2.95 3.61 -5.72
CA LEU A 142 -3.15 2.70 -6.84
C LEU A 142 -4.59 2.79 -7.32
N ILE A 143 -4.79 3.08 -8.61
CA ILE A 143 -6.12 3.19 -9.23
C ILE A 143 -6.22 2.35 -10.49
N SER A 144 -7.44 2.21 -11.02
CA SER A 144 -7.66 1.59 -12.31
C SER A 144 -7.10 2.46 -13.44
N HIS A 145 -6.64 1.82 -14.52
CA HIS A 145 -6.09 2.53 -15.68
C HIS A 145 -7.12 3.47 -16.33
N GLU A 146 -8.37 3.05 -16.39
CA GLU A 146 -9.46 3.86 -16.94
C GLU A 146 -9.65 5.17 -16.16
N LYS A 147 -9.73 5.09 -14.82
CA LYS A 147 -9.90 6.27 -13.98
C LYS A 147 -8.68 7.17 -14.00
N ASN A 148 -7.46 6.60 -14.07
CA ASN A 148 -6.24 7.38 -14.22
C ASN A 148 -6.30 8.26 -15.48
N SER A 149 -6.70 7.70 -16.62
CA SER A 149 -6.84 8.44 -17.87
C SER A 149 -7.91 9.56 -17.78
N ARG A 150 -9.00 9.35 -17.03
CA ARG A 150 -10.08 10.33 -16.85
C ARG A 150 -9.74 11.44 -15.88
N LEU A 151 -9.02 11.14 -14.83
CA LEU A 151 -8.67 12.11 -13.77
C LEU A 151 -7.46 12.95 -14.15
N SER A 152 -6.48 12.37 -14.86
CA SER A 152 -5.31 13.06 -15.43
C SER A 152 -4.75 14.16 -14.47
N ASN A 153 -4.62 15.38 -14.95
CA ASN A 153 -4.03 16.53 -14.25
C ASN A 153 -5.01 17.31 -13.37
N ARG A 154 -6.16 16.72 -13.02
CA ARG A 154 -7.16 17.38 -12.16
C ARG A 154 -6.62 17.56 -10.74
N LEU A 155 -7.02 18.65 -10.12
CA LEU A 155 -6.66 18.95 -8.74
C LEU A 155 -7.39 18.01 -7.74
N PRO A 156 -6.87 17.85 -6.51
CA PRO A 156 -7.46 16.98 -5.49
C PRO A 156 -8.95 17.20 -5.24
N GLN A 157 -9.41 18.46 -5.24
CA GLN A 157 -10.83 18.78 -5.04
C GLN A 157 -11.71 18.27 -6.18
N GLU A 158 -11.23 18.37 -7.42
CA GLU A 158 -11.97 17.85 -8.59
C GLU A 158 -11.98 16.32 -8.60
N LYS A 159 -10.85 15.68 -8.21
CA LYS A 159 -10.76 14.23 -8.02
C LYS A 159 -11.73 13.77 -6.94
N LYS A 160 -11.76 14.45 -5.79
CA LYS A 160 -12.69 14.18 -4.70
C LYS A 160 -14.15 14.29 -5.16
N GLY A 161 -14.49 15.33 -5.93
CA GLY A 161 -15.82 15.48 -6.52
C GLY A 161 -16.23 14.32 -7.41
N PHE A 162 -15.31 13.81 -8.24
CA PHE A 162 -15.55 12.63 -9.06
C PHE A 162 -15.94 11.38 -8.26
N TYR A 163 -15.35 11.19 -7.08
CA TYR A 163 -15.60 10.03 -6.21
C TYR A 163 -16.79 10.19 -5.26
N GLN A 164 -17.51 11.32 -5.28
CA GLN A 164 -18.75 11.46 -4.50
C GLN A 164 -19.81 10.44 -4.91
N ASP A 165 -19.89 10.16 -6.23
CA ASP A 165 -20.85 9.22 -6.81
C ASP A 165 -20.19 7.89 -7.24
N ASN A 166 -18.92 7.67 -6.90
CA ASN A 166 -18.17 6.50 -7.32
C ASN A 166 -17.40 5.91 -6.13
N SER A 167 -17.38 4.60 -6.03
CA SER A 167 -16.54 3.91 -5.05
C SER A 167 -15.06 4.24 -5.23
N PRO A 168 -14.30 4.42 -4.13
CA PRO A 168 -12.86 4.66 -4.20
C PRO A 168 -12.15 3.47 -4.84
N ASP A 169 -11.07 3.75 -5.56
CA ASP A 169 -10.26 2.69 -6.16
C ASP A 169 -9.35 1.99 -5.14
N SER A 170 -8.92 2.72 -4.11
CA SER A 170 -8.13 2.15 -3.03
C SER A 170 -8.57 2.73 -1.68
N VAL A 171 -8.33 1.97 -0.61
CA VAL A 171 -8.61 2.43 0.75
C VAL A 171 -7.70 3.61 1.09
N LYS A 172 -6.44 3.55 0.67
CA LYS A 172 -5.49 4.66 0.81
C LYS A 172 -6.00 5.93 0.15
N GLN A 173 -6.52 5.85 -1.08
CA GLN A 173 -7.11 6.99 -1.79
C GLN A 173 -8.31 7.56 -1.02
N HIS A 174 -9.18 6.71 -0.49
CA HIS A 174 -10.29 7.15 0.33
C HIS A 174 -9.83 8.00 1.52
N LEU A 175 -8.78 7.56 2.21
CA LEU A 175 -8.21 8.31 3.34
C LEU A 175 -7.60 9.65 2.91
N MET A 176 -6.96 9.73 1.73
CA MET A 176 -6.47 10.99 1.16
C MET A 176 -7.61 11.99 0.95
N MET A 177 -8.77 11.51 0.50
CA MET A 177 -9.96 12.34 0.26
C MET A 177 -10.62 12.86 1.54
N GLN A 178 -10.26 12.36 2.73
CA GLN A 178 -10.76 12.88 4.00
C GLN A 178 -10.09 14.20 4.42
N PHE A 179 -8.93 14.52 3.87
CA PHE A 179 -8.28 15.80 4.17
C PHE A 179 -9.09 16.98 3.59
N ALA A 180 -9.20 18.05 4.36
CA ALA A 180 -9.86 19.29 3.93
C ALA A 180 -9.08 19.97 2.81
N THR A 181 -7.75 20.01 2.94
CA THR A 181 -6.80 20.52 1.95
C THR A 181 -5.74 19.45 1.69
N TRP A 182 -5.23 19.43 0.45
CA TRP A 182 -4.18 18.49 0.07
C TRP A 182 -2.97 19.28 -0.40
N ASP A 183 -2.10 19.60 0.54
CA ASP A 183 -0.86 20.36 0.37
C ASP A 183 0.36 19.55 0.80
N ALA A 184 1.53 20.15 0.83
CA ALA A 184 2.77 19.47 1.19
C ALA A 184 2.74 18.89 2.61
N GLN A 185 2.11 19.59 3.56
CA GLN A 185 1.97 19.12 4.94
C GLN A 185 1.04 17.89 5.01
N ALA A 186 -0.12 17.97 4.38
CA ALA A 186 -1.06 16.84 4.31
C ALA A 186 -0.45 15.60 3.66
N ILE A 187 0.35 15.78 2.61
CA ILE A 187 1.08 14.70 1.93
C ILE A 187 2.08 14.04 2.89
N ASP A 188 2.87 14.84 3.62
CA ASP A 188 3.87 14.32 4.56
C ASP A 188 3.20 13.59 5.74
N GLU A 189 2.17 14.18 6.33
CA GLU A 189 1.41 13.56 7.43
C GLU A 189 0.78 12.23 7.00
N HIS A 190 0.10 12.23 5.86
CA HIS A 190 -0.50 11.01 5.29
C HIS A 190 0.57 9.96 4.98
N GLY A 191 1.69 10.36 4.38
CA GLY A 191 2.80 9.48 4.07
C GLY A 191 3.36 8.78 5.31
N LYS A 192 3.62 9.53 6.38
CA LYS A 192 4.06 8.99 7.67
C LYS A 192 3.07 8.00 8.26
N ALA A 193 1.78 8.34 8.23
CA ALA A 193 0.73 7.44 8.72
C ALA A 193 0.67 6.12 7.92
N MET A 194 0.77 6.17 6.59
CA MET A 194 0.74 4.97 5.73
C MET A 194 1.97 4.08 5.94
N VAL A 195 3.14 4.68 6.08
CA VAL A 195 4.37 3.92 6.37
C VAL A 195 4.32 3.33 7.79
N ALA A 196 3.74 4.03 8.76
CA ALA A 196 3.52 3.49 10.10
C ALA A 196 2.66 2.21 10.08
N VAL A 197 1.56 2.20 9.33
CA VAL A 197 0.71 1.00 9.16
C VAL A 197 1.51 -0.18 8.60
N LEU A 198 2.37 0.06 7.60
CA LEU A 198 3.25 -0.99 7.07
C LEU A 198 4.24 -1.50 8.14
N ILE A 199 4.89 -0.60 8.89
CA ILE A 199 5.86 -0.99 9.92
C ILE A 199 5.18 -1.75 11.06
N ASP A 200 4.02 -1.29 11.51
CA ASP A 200 3.31 -1.88 12.65
C ASP A 200 2.86 -3.32 12.37
N CYS A 201 2.58 -3.66 11.10
CA CYS A 201 2.24 -5.03 10.74
C CYS A 201 3.41 -6.02 10.92
N LEU A 202 4.67 -5.56 11.04
CA LEU A 202 5.81 -6.45 11.31
C LEU A 202 5.70 -7.14 12.69
N ASP A 203 5.14 -6.43 13.67
CA ASP A 203 4.96 -6.96 15.03
C ASP A 203 3.57 -7.58 15.23
N ALA A 204 2.63 -7.29 14.32
CA ALA A 204 1.28 -7.78 14.45
C ALA A 204 1.22 -9.30 14.19
N ALA A 205 0.45 -10.01 15.02
CA ALA A 205 0.00 -11.35 14.70
C ALA A 205 -0.89 -11.32 13.44
N PRO A 206 -1.02 -12.43 12.70
CA PRO A 206 -1.97 -12.53 11.60
C PRO A 206 -3.39 -12.13 12.04
N HIS A 207 -4.12 -11.43 11.18
CA HIS A 207 -5.40 -10.78 11.52
C HIS A 207 -6.62 -11.74 11.48
N CYS A 208 -6.39 -13.03 11.41
CA CYS A 208 -7.47 -14.02 11.33
C CYS A 208 -7.71 -14.75 12.64
#